data_6020d38ff519ee1865e0391020278fce
#
_entry.id   6020d38ff519ee1865e0391020278fce
#
_cell.length_a   1.000
_cell.length_b   1.000
_cell.length_c   1.000
_cell.angle_alpha   90.00
_cell.angle_beta   90.00
_cell.angle_gamma   90.00
#
_symmetry.space_group_name_H-M   'P 1'
#
loop_
_entity.id
_entity.type
_entity.pdbx_description
1 polymer ?
#
loop_
_entity_poly.entity_id
_entity_poly.type
_entity_poly.pdbx_seq_one_letter_code
_entity_poly.pdbx_strand_id
1 'polypeptide(L)'
;ADIASKNYSIAEHSANVMIFAMNYGIYTGLSEKRAKELSLSALLHDIGKTQIPDEVSAADHQLSEEEFSQHKKHTFLGYDLIRQSEKFDESIALGALEHHERLDGSGYPMGITKVSFAGQIIGIIDDFEYLSYREKSYRKAKKPFDAMSVIKNELLHDGKFDKDIFIGFCRSTG
;
A
#
# COMPACT_ATOMS: atom_id res chain seq x y z
N ALA A 1 21.66 12.68 9.43
CA ALA A 1 20.94 12.10 8.30
C ALA A 1 19.83 13.07 7.89
N ASP A 2 19.81 13.40 6.62
CA ASP A 2 19.06 14.51 6.06
C ASP A 2 17.55 14.20 6.10
N ILE A 3 16.75 15.03 6.77
CA ILE A 3 15.29 14.93 6.83
C ILE A 3 14.68 14.92 5.41
N ALA A 4 15.32 15.63 4.47
CA ALA A 4 14.92 15.66 3.08
C ALA A 4 15.02 14.30 2.38
N SER A 5 16.01 13.46 2.69
CA SER A 5 16.18 12.13 2.09
C SER A 5 15.16 11.12 2.60
N LYS A 6 14.72 11.24 3.86
CA LYS A 6 13.70 10.38 4.44
C LYS A 6 12.30 10.70 3.90
N ASN A 7 11.96 11.99 3.82
CA ASN A 7 10.69 12.43 3.24
C ASN A 7 10.60 12.14 1.73
N TYR A 8 11.73 12.19 1.02
CA TYR A 8 11.79 11.83 -0.39
C TYR A 8 11.44 10.35 -0.62
N SER A 9 11.94 9.45 0.22
CA SER A 9 11.65 8.02 0.10
C SER A 9 10.15 7.68 0.25
N ILE A 10 9.43 8.33 1.16
CA ILE A 10 7.97 8.14 1.33
C ILE A 10 7.22 8.72 0.13
N ALA A 11 7.58 9.92 -0.32
CA ALA A 11 6.93 10.57 -1.45
C ALA A 11 7.17 9.80 -2.77
N GLU A 12 8.38 9.30 -3.00
CA GLU A 12 8.70 8.47 -4.17
C GLU A 12 7.91 7.18 -4.18
N HIS A 13 7.84 6.47 -3.05
CA HIS A 13 7.02 5.28 -2.88
C HIS A 13 5.54 5.57 -3.20
N SER A 14 4.97 6.58 -2.55
CA SER A 14 3.56 6.95 -2.77
C SER A 14 3.28 7.34 -4.22
N ALA A 15 4.23 8.02 -4.90
CA ALA A 15 4.12 8.34 -6.32
C ALA A 15 4.16 7.08 -7.20
N ASN A 16 5.04 6.12 -6.90
CA ASN A 16 5.10 4.86 -7.63
C ASN A 16 3.79 4.07 -7.47
N VAL A 17 3.30 3.93 -6.23
CA VAL A 17 2.03 3.24 -5.96
C VAL A 17 0.86 3.92 -6.68
N MET A 18 0.82 5.25 -6.70
CA MET A 18 -0.18 6.03 -7.46
C MET A 18 -0.12 5.74 -8.96
N ILE A 19 1.08 5.70 -9.56
CA ILE A 19 1.26 5.44 -10.99
C ILE A 19 0.75 4.04 -11.35
N PHE A 20 1.08 3.02 -10.56
CA PHE A 20 0.58 1.67 -10.76
C PHE A 20 -0.94 1.59 -10.59
N ALA A 21 -1.51 2.28 -9.59
CA ALA A 21 -2.96 2.33 -9.37
C ALA A 21 -3.69 3.01 -10.54
N MET A 22 -3.11 4.08 -11.09
CA MET A 22 -3.64 4.75 -12.28
C MET A 22 -3.60 3.83 -13.50
N ASN A 23 -2.48 3.15 -13.75
CA ASN A 23 -2.36 2.18 -14.83
C ASN A 23 -3.36 1.05 -14.71
N TYR A 24 -3.54 0.51 -13.50
CA TYR A 24 -4.58 -0.47 -13.21
C TYR A 24 -5.98 0.05 -13.57
N GLY A 25 -6.32 1.26 -13.14
CA GLY A 25 -7.61 1.87 -13.43
C GLY A 25 -7.87 2.06 -14.92
N ILE A 26 -6.88 2.52 -15.66
CA ILE A 26 -6.94 2.67 -17.12
C ILE A 26 -7.12 1.30 -17.80
N TYR A 27 -6.28 0.33 -17.45
CA TYR A 27 -6.29 -1.00 -18.04
C TYR A 27 -7.62 -1.73 -17.81
N THR A 28 -8.17 -1.63 -16.61
CA THR A 28 -9.42 -2.31 -16.23
C THR A 28 -10.69 -1.55 -16.64
N GLY A 29 -10.54 -0.37 -17.27
CA GLY A 29 -11.66 0.43 -17.74
C GLY A 29 -12.49 1.07 -16.63
N LEU A 30 -11.89 1.42 -15.49
CA LEU A 30 -12.58 2.20 -14.48
C LEU A 30 -13.04 3.53 -15.05
N SER A 31 -14.19 4.03 -14.59
CA SER A 31 -14.61 5.39 -14.92
C SER A 31 -13.55 6.40 -14.47
N GLU A 32 -13.46 7.54 -15.16
CA GLU A 32 -12.50 8.61 -14.84
C GLU A 32 -12.56 9.01 -13.36
N LYS A 33 -13.77 9.13 -12.80
CA LYS A 33 -13.97 9.44 -11.38
C LYS A 33 -13.32 8.38 -10.49
N ARG A 34 -13.62 7.10 -10.72
CA ARG A 34 -13.08 5.99 -9.91
C ARG A 34 -11.58 5.83 -10.05
N ALA A 35 -11.03 6.02 -11.25
CA ALA A 35 -9.59 5.99 -11.49
C ALA A 35 -8.87 7.12 -10.73
N LYS A 36 -9.43 8.34 -10.74
CA LYS A 36 -8.91 9.47 -9.94
C LYS A 36 -8.97 9.20 -8.43
N GLU A 37 -10.10 8.70 -7.93
CA GLU A 37 -10.25 8.34 -6.51
C GLU A 37 -9.23 7.28 -6.09
N LEU A 38 -9.07 6.22 -6.88
CA LEU A 38 -8.08 5.17 -6.62
C LEU A 38 -6.65 5.70 -6.64
N SER A 39 -6.30 6.53 -7.63
CA SER A 39 -4.96 7.12 -7.73
C SER A 39 -4.65 8.05 -6.56
N LEU A 40 -5.63 8.84 -6.13
CA LEU A 40 -5.49 9.72 -4.98
C LEU A 40 -5.39 8.95 -3.67
N SER A 41 -6.20 7.90 -3.52
CA SER A 41 -6.11 6.98 -2.39
C SER A 41 -4.73 6.32 -2.30
N ALA A 42 -4.19 5.89 -3.44
CA ALA A 42 -2.85 5.32 -3.54
C ALA A 42 -1.75 6.33 -3.20
N LEU A 43 -1.89 7.59 -3.63
CA LEU A 43 -0.95 8.65 -3.27
C LEU A 43 -0.93 8.93 -1.76
N LEU A 44 -2.07 8.82 -1.10
CA LEU A 44 -2.26 9.18 0.30
C LEU A 44 -2.22 7.99 1.27
N HIS A 45 -2.07 6.73 0.77
CA HIS A 45 -2.19 5.54 1.60
C HIS A 45 -1.27 5.55 2.83
N ASP A 46 -0.08 6.08 2.67
CA ASP A 46 0.99 6.13 3.67
C ASP A 46 1.10 7.48 4.40
N ILE A 47 0.18 8.42 4.20
CA ILE A 47 0.27 9.77 4.77
C ILE A 47 0.37 9.76 6.30
N GLY A 48 -0.20 8.76 6.96
CA GLY A 48 -0.13 8.58 8.41
C GLY A 48 1.28 8.31 8.93
N LYS A 49 2.22 7.91 8.09
CA LYS A 49 3.64 7.76 8.45
C LYS A 49 4.28 9.08 8.88
N THR A 50 3.69 10.21 8.52
CA THR A 50 4.11 11.53 8.98
C THR A 50 3.80 11.79 10.45
N GLN A 51 2.97 10.96 11.08
CA GLN A 51 2.50 11.10 12.45
C GLN A 51 3.13 10.07 13.40
N ILE A 52 4.00 9.19 12.91
CA ILE A 52 4.73 8.23 13.74
C ILE A 52 6.22 8.61 13.80
N PRO A 53 6.95 8.16 14.84
CA PRO A 53 8.37 8.51 14.99
C PRO A 53 9.20 8.15 13.76
N ASP A 54 10.11 9.02 13.38
CA ASP A 54 11.00 8.83 12.23
C ASP A 54 11.84 7.55 12.33
N GLU A 55 12.24 7.17 13.54
CA GLU A 55 13.00 5.94 13.81
C GLU A 55 12.23 4.69 13.39
N VAL A 56 10.89 4.74 13.44
CA VAL A 56 10.00 3.65 13.04
C VAL A 56 9.60 3.77 11.56
N SER A 57 9.18 4.97 11.13
CA SER A 57 8.66 5.17 9.76
C SER A 57 9.74 5.02 8.68
N ALA A 58 10.99 5.39 9.00
CA ALA A 58 12.13 5.33 8.09
C ALA A 58 13.13 4.23 8.43
N ALA A 59 12.78 3.28 9.31
CA ALA A 59 13.68 2.21 9.75
C ALA A 59 14.31 1.46 8.57
N ASP A 60 15.62 1.26 8.64
CA ASP A 60 16.39 0.43 7.71
C ASP A 60 16.89 -0.86 8.39
N HIS A 61 16.15 -1.33 9.36
CA HIS A 61 16.31 -2.62 10.04
C HIS A 61 14.97 -3.33 10.15
N GLN A 62 14.99 -4.61 10.50
CA GLN A 62 13.76 -5.34 10.80
C GLN A 62 13.16 -4.80 12.11
N LEU A 63 11.90 -4.35 12.05
CA LEU A 63 11.22 -3.78 13.21
C LEU A 63 11.04 -4.83 14.32
N SER A 64 11.27 -4.43 15.56
CA SER A 64 10.85 -5.18 16.75
C SER A 64 9.32 -5.23 16.85
N GLU A 65 8.78 -6.07 17.71
CA GLU A 65 7.32 -6.15 17.94
C GLU A 65 6.72 -4.82 18.40
N GLU A 66 7.45 -4.08 19.23
CA GLU A 66 7.02 -2.77 19.72
C GLU A 66 7.03 -1.73 18.60
N GLU A 67 8.10 -1.64 17.83
CA GLU A 67 8.21 -0.76 16.66
C GLU A 67 7.16 -1.10 15.61
N PHE A 68 6.92 -2.39 15.35
CA PHE A 68 5.87 -2.83 14.43
C PHE A 68 4.47 -2.45 14.92
N SER A 69 4.23 -2.53 16.23
CA SER A 69 2.97 -2.06 16.82
C SER A 69 2.77 -0.55 16.64
N GLN A 70 3.84 0.24 16.74
CA GLN A 70 3.79 1.68 16.43
C GLN A 70 3.63 1.92 14.94
N HIS A 71 4.35 1.17 14.10
CA HIS A 71 4.25 1.27 12.64
C HIS A 71 2.82 1.07 12.15
N LYS A 72 2.10 0.06 12.65
CA LYS A 72 0.71 -0.20 12.27
C LYS A 72 -0.24 0.98 12.48
N LYS A 73 0.07 1.90 13.39
CA LYS A 73 -0.78 3.08 13.67
C LYS A 73 -0.91 4.02 12.48
N HIS A 74 0.04 3.99 11.50
CA HIS A 74 -0.04 4.87 10.34
C HIS A 74 -1.33 4.68 9.55
N THR A 75 -1.92 3.50 9.56
CA THR A 75 -3.17 3.22 8.84
C THR A 75 -4.35 4.01 9.41
N PHE A 76 -4.54 3.99 10.73
CA PHE A 76 -5.56 4.79 11.41
C PHE A 76 -5.28 6.29 11.30
N LEU A 77 -4.03 6.68 11.56
CA LEU A 77 -3.62 8.09 11.50
C LEU A 77 -3.80 8.66 10.08
N GLY A 78 -3.50 7.88 9.06
CA GLY A 78 -3.71 8.25 7.66
C GLY A 78 -5.19 8.41 7.33
N TYR A 79 -6.02 7.45 7.75
CA TYR A 79 -7.47 7.55 7.60
C TYR A 79 -8.01 8.83 8.24
N ASP A 80 -7.65 9.09 9.49
CA ASP A 80 -8.12 10.27 10.24
C ASP A 80 -7.67 11.58 9.57
N LEU A 81 -6.41 11.67 9.13
CA LEU A 81 -5.90 12.86 8.42
C LEU A 81 -6.68 13.14 7.14
N ILE A 82 -6.98 12.11 6.35
CA ILE A 82 -7.74 12.25 5.10
C ILE A 82 -9.18 12.69 5.42
N ARG A 83 -9.81 12.08 6.43
CA ARG A 83 -11.19 12.38 6.82
C ARG A 83 -11.36 13.79 7.40
N GLN A 84 -10.37 14.30 8.13
CA GLN A 84 -10.37 15.68 8.65
C GLN A 84 -10.38 16.73 7.55
N SER A 85 -9.92 16.39 6.37
CA SER A 85 -9.88 17.32 5.23
C SER A 85 -11.28 17.71 4.70
N GLU A 86 -12.34 16.93 4.95
CA GLU A 86 -13.70 17.10 4.39
C GLU A 86 -13.78 17.21 2.86
N LYS A 87 -12.64 17.21 2.17
CA LYS A 87 -12.53 17.34 0.71
C LYS A 87 -12.53 16.00 -0.02
N PHE A 88 -12.29 14.93 0.71
CA PHE A 88 -12.14 13.60 0.14
C PHE A 88 -13.28 12.67 0.56
N ASP A 89 -13.78 11.91 -0.41
CA ASP A 89 -14.72 10.84 -0.14
C ASP A 89 -14.09 9.78 0.77
N GLU A 90 -14.90 9.12 1.57
CA GLU A 90 -14.47 8.06 2.49
C GLU A 90 -13.73 6.92 1.75
N SER A 91 -14.12 6.63 0.50
CA SER A 91 -13.46 5.63 -0.35
C SER A 91 -11.96 5.87 -0.51
N ILE A 92 -11.52 7.15 -0.46
CA ILE A 92 -10.10 7.52 -0.55
C ILE A 92 -9.38 7.20 0.77
N ALA A 93 -10.02 7.51 1.90
CA ALA A 93 -9.46 7.25 3.22
C ALA A 93 -9.35 5.76 3.54
N LEU A 94 -10.28 4.94 3.01
CA LEU A 94 -10.24 3.48 3.19
C LEU A 94 -8.97 2.85 2.61
N GLY A 95 -8.38 3.41 1.56
CA GLY A 95 -7.08 2.93 1.08
C GLY A 95 -5.97 3.06 2.12
N ALA A 96 -5.93 4.18 2.85
CA ALA A 96 -4.96 4.35 3.95
C ALA A 96 -5.23 3.41 5.12
N LEU A 97 -6.51 3.15 5.44
CA LEU A 97 -6.89 2.28 6.55
C LEU A 97 -6.63 0.80 6.26
N GLU A 98 -6.90 0.35 5.03
CA GLU A 98 -7.10 -1.07 4.73
C GLU A 98 -6.04 -1.70 3.82
N HIS A 99 -5.04 -0.95 3.31
CA HIS A 99 -4.06 -1.51 2.36
C HIS A 99 -3.19 -2.63 2.93
N HIS A 100 -3.11 -2.75 4.25
CA HIS A 100 -2.45 -3.87 4.91
C HIS A 100 -3.41 -4.96 5.40
N GLU A 101 -4.71 -4.81 5.18
CA GLU A 101 -5.66 -5.89 5.43
C GLU A 101 -5.51 -7.01 4.39
N ARG A 102 -5.87 -8.23 4.77
CA ARG A 102 -5.80 -9.40 3.90
C ARG A 102 -7.12 -10.16 3.99
N LEU A 103 -7.58 -10.73 2.88
CA LEU A 103 -8.89 -11.38 2.78
C LEU A 103 -9.02 -12.62 3.68
N ASP A 104 -7.92 -13.22 4.10
CA ASP A 104 -7.87 -14.30 5.08
C ASP A 104 -7.95 -13.82 6.54
N GLY A 105 -7.96 -12.51 6.77
CA GLY A 105 -7.98 -11.89 8.11
C GLY A 105 -6.61 -11.82 8.80
N SER A 106 -5.53 -12.21 8.13
CA SER A 106 -4.17 -12.13 8.68
C SER A 106 -3.55 -10.72 8.65
N GLY A 107 -4.25 -9.77 8.02
CA GLY A 107 -3.81 -8.40 7.86
C GLY A 107 -3.96 -7.53 9.12
N TYR A 108 -3.72 -6.25 8.96
CA TYR A 108 -3.88 -5.24 10.00
C TYR A 108 -4.43 -3.93 9.41
N PRO A 109 -4.99 -3.01 10.19
CA PRO A 109 -4.99 -2.93 11.66
C PRO A 109 -6.13 -3.72 12.34
N MET A 110 -7.17 -4.12 11.63
CA MET A 110 -8.39 -4.68 12.19
C MET A 110 -8.53 -6.20 11.98
N GLY A 111 -7.78 -6.79 11.05
CA GLY A 111 -7.90 -8.20 10.68
C GLY A 111 -9.24 -8.52 9.99
N ILE A 112 -9.75 -7.61 9.18
CA ILE A 112 -11.01 -7.80 8.48
C ILE A 112 -10.86 -8.62 7.21
N THR A 113 -11.90 -9.41 6.86
CA THR A 113 -11.94 -10.21 5.63
C THR A 113 -12.73 -9.55 4.50
N LYS A 114 -13.44 -8.46 4.80
CA LYS A 114 -14.16 -7.65 3.80
C LYS A 114 -13.42 -6.34 3.62
N VAL A 115 -12.44 -6.35 2.75
CA VAL A 115 -11.57 -5.20 2.45
C VAL A 115 -12.15 -4.40 1.30
N SER A 116 -12.10 -3.08 1.39
CA SER A 116 -12.55 -2.18 0.31
C SER A 116 -11.79 -2.41 -0.99
N PHE A 117 -12.38 -1.99 -2.10
CA PHE A 117 -11.74 -2.08 -3.42
C PHE A 117 -10.38 -1.35 -3.46
N ALA A 118 -10.31 -0.15 -2.87
CA ALA A 118 -9.07 0.60 -2.79
C ALA A 118 -8.02 -0.14 -1.92
N GLY A 119 -8.41 -0.63 -0.74
CA GLY A 119 -7.51 -1.37 0.14
C GLY A 119 -6.90 -2.60 -0.53
N GLN A 120 -7.71 -3.38 -1.25
CA GLN A 120 -7.22 -4.58 -1.95
C GLN A 120 -6.23 -4.26 -3.06
N ILE A 121 -6.53 -3.26 -3.92
CA ILE A 121 -5.64 -2.90 -5.03
C ILE A 121 -4.35 -2.27 -4.51
N ILE A 122 -4.47 -1.32 -3.59
CA ILE A 122 -3.30 -0.64 -3.02
C ILE A 122 -2.42 -1.64 -2.27
N GLY A 123 -3.01 -2.58 -1.53
CA GLY A 123 -2.26 -3.61 -0.82
C GLY A 123 -1.41 -4.49 -1.74
N ILE A 124 -1.92 -4.89 -2.90
CA ILE A 124 -1.16 -5.65 -3.92
C ILE A 124 -0.03 -4.80 -4.49
N ILE A 125 -0.33 -3.54 -4.84
CA ILE A 125 0.64 -2.63 -5.45
C ILE A 125 1.75 -2.26 -4.47
N ASP A 126 1.39 -2.00 -3.21
CA ASP A 126 2.33 -1.67 -2.14
C ASP A 126 3.30 -2.83 -1.89
N ASP A 127 2.80 -4.06 -1.75
CA ASP A 127 3.63 -5.24 -1.61
C ASP A 127 4.55 -5.44 -2.83
N PHE A 128 4.05 -5.20 -4.03
CA PHE A 128 4.85 -5.29 -5.25
C PHE A 128 5.97 -4.24 -5.28
N GLU A 129 5.64 -2.98 -5.02
CA GLU A 129 6.60 -1.89 -4.99
C GLU A 129 7.64 -2.12 -3.89
N TYR A 130 7.20 -2.46 -2.68
CA TYR A 130 8.08 -2.79 -1.58
C TYR A 130 9.07 -3.91 -1.93
N LEU A 131 8.61 -4.97 -2.58
CA LEU A 131 9.45 -6.11 -2.93
C LEU A 131 10.42 -5.81 -4.08
N SER A 132 10.01 -5.00 -5.07
CA SER A 132 10.75 -4.84 -6.34
C SER A 132 11.59 -3.56 -6.42
N TYR A 133 11.18 -2.49 -5.74
CA TYR A 133 11.86 -1.19 -5.85
C TYR A 133 12.67 -0.81 -4.61
N ARG A 134 12.34 -1.34 -3.43
CA ARG A 134 13.03 -0.95 -2.21
C ARG A 134 14.12 -1.93 -1.81
N GLU A 135 15.35 -1.46 -1.79
CA GLU A 135 16.43 -2.11 -1.06
C GLU A 135 16.43 -1.64 0.40
N LYS A 136 16.68 -2.58 1.29
CA LYS A 136 16.91 -2.35 2.72
C LYS A 136 18.24 -2.98 3.11
N SER A 137 18.88 -2.51 4.19
CA SER A 137 20.13 -3.08 4.66
C SER A 137 20.08 -4.60 4.88
N TYR A 138 18.89 -5.11 5.22
CA TYR A 138 18.60 -6.53 5.48
C TYR A 138 17.91 -7.28 4.31
N ARG A 139 17.58 -6.59 3.19
CA ARG A 139 16.87 -7.20 2.07
C ARG A 139 17.15 -6.50 0.74
N LYS A 140 17.57 -7.26 -0.26
CA LYS A 140 17.71 -6.78 -1.64
C LYS A 140 16.35 -6.69 -2.35
N ALA A 141 16.22 -5.73 -3.27
CA ALA A 141 15.08 -5.67 -4.18
C ALA A 141 15.02 -6.94 -5.04
N LYS A 142 13.81 -7.45 -5.25
CA LYS A 142 13.53 -8.58 -6.15
C LYS A 142 13.34 -8.08 -7.58
N LYS A 143 13.59 -8.94 -8.56
CA LYS A 143 13.13 -8.65 -9.91
C LYS A 143 11.59 -8.62 -9.94
N PRO A 144 10.97 -7.80 -10.81
CA PRO A 144 9.51 -7.68 -10.86
C PRO A 144 8.77 -9.01 -10.97
N PHE A 145 9.27 -9.93 -11.79
CA PHE A 145 8.70 -11.28 -11.92
C PHE A 145 8.74 -12.08 -10.62
N ASP A 146 9.84 -11.99 -9.87
CA ASP A 146 9.98 -12.70 -8.59
C ASP A 146 9.07 -12.09 -7.52
N ALA A 147 8.90 -10.75 -7.51
CA ALA A 147 7.97 -10.05 -6.63
C ALA A 147 6.52 -10.49 -6.91
N MET A 148 6.11 -10.52 -8.19
CA MET A 148 4.78 -11.03 -8.58
C MET A 148 4.58 -12.49 -8.19
N SER A 149 5.64 -13.32 -8.27
CA SER A 149 5.57 -14.73 -7.88
C SER A 149 5.34 -14.91 -6.38
N VAL A 150 5.91 -14.04 -5.54
CA VAL A 150 5.65 -14.05 -4.10
C VAL A 150 4.18 -13.75 -3.83
N ILE A 151 3.64 -12.65 -4.38
CA ILE A 151 2.23 -12.24 -4.19
C ILE A 151 1.28 -13.32 -4.73
N LYS A 152 1.59 -13.92 -5.88
CA LYS A 152 0.82 -15.04 -6.43
C LYS A 152 0.77 -16.23 -5.49
N ASN A 153 1.88 -16.57 -4.84
CA ASN A 153 1.90 -17.69 -3.89
C ASN A 153 1.03 -17.40 -2.67
N GLU A 154 1.07 -16.18 -2.14
CA GLU A 154 0.20 -15.75 -1.03
C GLU A 154 -1.27 -15.77 -1.42
N LEU A 155 -1.60 -15.38 -2.66
CA LEU A 155 -2.94 -15.51 -3.20
C LEU A 155 -3.42 -16.96 -3.25
N LEU A 156 -2.60 -17.85 -3.83
CA LEU A 156 -3.02 -19.22 -4.14
C LEU A 156 -3.03 -20.15 -2.91
N HIS A 157 -2.12 -19.93 -1.97
CA HIS A 157 -1.97 -20.81 -0.79
C HIS A 157 -2.69 -20.28 0.44
N ASP A 158 -2.71 -18.96 0.60
CA ASP A 158 -3.20 -18.32 1.82
C ASP A 158 -4.55 -17.58 1.62
N GLY A 159 -4.94 -17.33 0.36
CA GLY A 159 -6.19 -16.59 0.06
C GLY A 159 -6.16 -15.11 0.47
N LYS A 160 -4.96 -14.52 0.58
CA LYS A 160 -4.78 -13.16 1.08
C LYS A 160 -5.31 -12.07 0.15
N PHE A 161 -5.38 -12.34 -1.16
CA PHE A 161 -5.73 -11.37 -2.19
C PHE A 161 -6.84 -11.87 -3.11
N ASP A 162 -7.58 -10.94 -3.72
CA ASP A 162 -8.54 -11.25 -4.77
C ASP A 162 -7.81 -11.62 -6.08
N LYS A 163 -8.24 -12.74 -6.69
CA LYS A 163 -7.62 -13.28 -7.89
C LYS A 163 -7.78 -12.37 -9.11
N ASP A 164 -8.95 -11.78 -9.28
CA ASP A 164 -9.26 -10.97 -10.47
C ASP A 164 -8.55 -9.63 -10.40
N ILE A 165 -8.46 -9.06 -9.20
CA ILE A 165 -7.66 -7.85 -8.93
C ILE A 165 -6.18 -8.12 -9.22
N PHE A 166 -5.63 -9.23 -8.72
CA PHE A 166 -4.24 -9.59 -8.98
C PHE A 166 -3.95 -9.79 -10.47
N ILE A 167 -4.82 -10.52 -11.20
CA ILE A 167 -4.68 -10.70 -12.65
C ILE A 167 -4.75 -9.37 -13.38
N GLY A 168 -5.69 -8.50 -13.00
CA GLY A 168 -5.80 -7.14 -13.54
C GLY A 168 -4.52 -6.35 -13.34
N PHE A 169 -3.92 -6.42 -12.16
CA PHE A 169 -2.65 -5.76 -11.87
C PHE A 169 -1.49 -6.33 -12.72
N CYS A 170 -1.32 -7.64 -12.78
CA CYS A 170 -0.29 -8.26 -13.62
C CYS A 170 -0.36 -7.80 -15.09
N ARG A 171 -1.58 -7.68 -15.62
CA ARG A 171 -1.80 -7.27 -17.01
C ARG A 171 -1.59 -5.77 -17.25
N SER A 172 -1.80 -4.95 -16.22
CA SER A 172 -1.59 -3.50 -16.29
C SER A 172 -0.13 -3.08 -16.23
N THR A 173 0.77 -3.97 -15.80
CA THR A 173 2.22 -3.73 -15.67
C THR A 173 3.05 -4.29 -16.81
N GLY A 174 2.51 -5.11 -17.68
CA GLY A 174 3.15 -5.74 -18.84
C GLY A 174 2.48 -5.33 -20.11
#